data_395e36db0acf9e3d55778270320e6ea1
#
_entry.id   395e36db0acf9e3d55778270320e6ea1
#
_cell.length_a   1.000
_cell.length_b   1.000
_cell.length_c   1.000
_cell.angle_alpha   90.00
_cell.angle_beta   90.00
_cell.angle_gamma   90.00
#
_symmetry.space_group_name_H-M   'P 1'
#
loop_
_entity.id
_entity.type
_entity.pdbx_description
1 polymer ?
#
loop_
_entity_poly.entity_id
_entity_poly.type
_entity_poly.pdbx_seq_one_letter_code
_entity_poly.pdbx_strand_id
1 'polypeptide(L)'
;MPESSHRRFWLVALLSTAAGALVSACKSAPPPVAATPEPAAPSPVIGPISGPAGSARQSAAPTARAYRQSGASHLYGLHADRIYKGKMPPLLYAIGVLNVEINQVGIVTRLDWMRAPRHAPEVVAEIERIIKAASPFPAPVRIGKVVYTDTWLWHKSGKFQLDTLTEGQT
;
A
#
# COMPACT_ATOMS: atom_id res chain seq x y z
N MET A 1 -17.68 -31.79 -54.65
CA MET A 1 -17.20 -31.86 -56.06
C MET A 1 -16.92 -30.45 -56.54
N PRO A 2 -15.91 -30.16 -57.30
CA PRO A 2 -14.53 -30.67 -57.26
C PRO A 2 -13.53 -29.51 -56.96
N GLU A 3 -12.36 -29.76 -56.44
CA GLU A 3 -11.05 -29.92 -57.11
C GLU A 3 -10.63 -28.65 -57.90
N SER A 4 -9.44 -28.18 -57.89
CA SER A 4 -8.08 -28.74 -57.98
C SER A 4 -7.10 -27.55 -57.83
N SER A 5 -6.00 -27.73 -57.10
CA SER A 5 -4.74 -28.20 -57.66
C SER A 5 -4.07 -27.29 -58.71
N HIS A 6 -2.86 -26.90 -58.43
CA HIS A 6 -1.66 -26.89 -59.29
C HIS A 6 -0.54 -26.10 -58.61
N ARG A 7 0.42 -26.75 -58.03
CA ARG A 7 1.60 -27.39 -58.64
C ARG A 7 2.42 -26.43 -59.49
N ARG A 8 3.58 -26.22 -59.03
CA ARG A 8 4.89 -26.63 -59.64
C ARG A 8 5.87 -25.48 -59.86
N PHE A 9 7.02 -25.73 -59.21
CA PHE A 9 8.38 -25.71 -59.78
C PHE A 9 8.88 -24.41 -60.40
N TRP A 10 10.04 -23.95 -59.90
CA TRP A 10 11.31 -24.16 -60.60
C TRP A 10 12.51 -23.85 -59.68
N LEU A 11 13.37 -24.85 -59.60
CA LEU A 11 14.76 -24.74 -59.18
C LEU A 11 15.61 -24.07 -60.27
N VAL A 12 16.52 -23.22 -59.94
CA VAL A 12 17.81 -23.10 -60.64
C VAL A 12 18.85 -22.59 -59.63
N ALA A 13 19.87 -23.43 -59.47
CA ALA A 13 21.13 -23.14 -58.81
C ALA A 13 22.01 -22.22 -59.64
N LEU A 14 22.78 -21.39 -58.97
CA LEU A 14 24.12 -21.00 -59.50
C LEU A 14 25.05 -20.65 -58.35
N LEU A 15 26.08 -21.47 -58.24
CA LEU A 15 27.28 -21.20 -57.44
C LEU A 15 27.99 -19.94 -57.95
N SER A 16 28.48 -19.11 -57.03
CA SER A 16 29.67 -18.30 -57.28
C SER A 16 30.40 -18.10 -55.96
N THR A 17 31.55 -18.69 -55.90
CA THR A 17 32.61 -18.51 -54.91
C THR A 17 33.22 -17.13 -55.01
N ALA A 18 33.34 -16.42 -53.88
CA ALA A 18 34.36 -15.39 -53.70
C ALA A 18 34.77 -15.33 -52.24
N ALA A 19 36.03 -15.67 -52.01
CA ALA A 19 36.73 -15.52 -50.76
C ALA A 19 36.86 -14.03 -50.40
N GLY A 20 36.66 -13.64 -49.17
CA GLY A 20 36.85 -12.28 -48.71
C GLY A 20 36.85 -12.16 -47.19
N ALA A 21 38.06 -12.16 -46.63
CA ALA A 21 38.48 -11.49 -45.39
C ALA A 21 37.61 -11.61 -44.13
N LEU A 22 38.06 -12.43 -43.21
CA LEU A 22 37.76 -12.38 -41.78
C LEU A 22 38.27 -11.05 -41.19
N VAL A 23 37.42 -10.05 -41.06
CA VAL A 23 37.67 -8.94 -40.15
C VAL A 23 36.95 -9.27 -38.85
N SER A 24 37.70 -9.81 -37.90
CA SER A 24 37.28 -10.01 -36.52
C SER A 24 37.19 -8.64 -35.87
N ALA A 25 36.04 -7.98 -36.02
CA ALA A 25 35.70 -6.81 -35.22
C ALA A 25 35.30 -7.30 -33.84
N CYS A 26 36.23 -7.35 -32.90
CA CYS A 26 35.93 -7.38 -31.48
C CYS A 26 35.13 -6.13 -31.14
N LYS A 27 33.82 -6.25 -31.21
CA LYS A 27 32.92 -5.26 -30.67
C LYS A 27 33.00 -5.40 -29.13
N SER A 28 33.91 -4.64 -28.53
CA SER A 28 33.96 -4.48 -27.08
C SER A 28 32.58 -3.98 -26.66
N ALA A 29 31.86 -4.82 -25.90
CA ALA A 29 30.67 -4.39 -25.20
C ALA A 29 31.07 -3.21 -24.29
N PRO A 30 30.32 -2.13 -24.27
CA PRO A 30 30.54 -1.09 -23.28
C PRO A 30 30.48 -1.69 -21.91
N PRO A 31 31.34 -1.29 -20.96
CA PRO A 31 31.26 -1.77 -19.59
C PRO A 31 29.83 -1.53 -19.06
N PRO A 32 29.29 -2.44 -18.25
CA PRO A 32 27.98 -2.21 -17.65
C PRO A 32 28.08 -0.88 -16.90
N VAL A 33 27.28 0.07 -17.33
CA VAL A 33 27.08 1.33 -16.60
C VAL A 33 26.62 0.87 -15.22
N ALA A 34 27.46 1.11 -14.22
CA ALA A 34 27.09 0.90 -12.84
C ALA A 34 25.76 1.64 -12.67
N ALA A 35 24.70 0.87 -12.41
CA ALA A 35 23.40 1.45 -12.11
C ALA A 35 23.64 2.41 -10.95
N THR A 36 23.54 3.70 -11.22
CA THR A 36 23.45 4.71 -10.17
C THR A 36 22.34 4.23 -9.26
N PRO A 37 22.58 4.01 -7.97
CA PRO A 37 21.50 3.61 -7.08
C PRO A 37 20.40 4.65 -7.25
N GLU A 38 19.26 4.19 -7.77
CA GLU A 38 18.05 5.00 -7.83
C GLU A 38 17.82 5.52 -6.41
N PRO A 39 17.64 6.83 -6.21
CA PRO A 39 17.45 7.37 -4.87
C PRO A 39 16.33 6.59 -4.25
N ALA A 40 16.63 5.87 -3.16
CA ALA A 40 15.65 5.10 -2.42
C ALA A 40 14.43 6.01 -2.19
N ALA A 41 13.27 5.59 -2.67
CA ALA A 41 12.02 6.34 -2.46
C ALA A 41 11.96 6.70 -0.97
N PRO A 42 11.72 7.97 -0.62
CA PRO A 42 11.74 8.39 0.78
C PRO A 42 10.81 7.50 1.58
N SER A 43 11.34 6.90 2.63
CA SER A 43 10.55 6.06 3.53
C SER A 43 9.31 6.84 3.95
N PRO A 44 8.10 6.23 3.95
CA PRO A 44 6.89 6.95 4.30
C PRO A 44 7.04 7.52 5.71
N VAL A 45 7.02 8.83 5.80
CA VAL A 45 7.06 9.53 7.09
C VAL A 45 5.81 9.17 7.86
N ILE A 46 5.96 8.56 9.04
CA ILE A 46 4.86 8.14 9.90
C ILE A 46 4.60 9.25 10.92
N GLY A 47 3.36 9.75 11.03
CA GLY A 47 2.93 10.80 11.94
C GLY A 47 2.32 12.02 11.21
N PRO A 48 1.58 12.88 11.88
CA PRO A 48 1.02 14.07 11.27
C PRO A 48 2.14 15.04 10.90
N ILE A 49 2.21 15.41 9.64
CA ILE A 49 2.97 16.56 9.18
C ILE A 49 1.95 17.67 8.97
N SER A 50 1.94 18.62 9.88
CA SER A 50 1.02 19.75 9.81
C SER A 50 1.34 20.61 8.59
N GLY A 51 0.34 20.76 7.73
CA GLY A 51 0.34 21.73 6.66
C GLY A 51 -0.97 22.51 6.69
N PRO A 52 -1.01 23.72 6.15
CA PRO A 52 -2.20 24.61 6.26
C PRO A 52 -3.44 24.06 5.55
N ALA A 53 -3.34 23.01 4.75
CA ALA A 53 -4.43 22.48 3.94
C ALA A 53 -4.60 20.95 4.03
N GLY A 54 -4.04 20.29 5.05
CA GLY A 54 -4.16 18.83 5.20
C GLY A 54 -2.83 18.13 5.37
N SER A 55 -2.76 16.83 5.01
CA SER A 55 -1.55 16.04 5.18
C SER A 55 -0.51 16.34 4.11
N ALA A 56 0.74 16.62 4.52
CA ALA A 56 1.88 16.62 3.60
C ALA A 56 2.26 15.20 3.12
N ARG A 57 1.76 14.15 3.80
CA ARG A 57 1.94 12.76 3.40
C ARG A 57 0.83 12.33 2.47
N GLN A 58 1.20 11.47 1.53
CA GLN A 58 0.29 10.98 0.51
C GLN A 58 0.22 9.46 0.57
N SER A 59 -0.96 8.93 0.26
CA SER A 59 -1.17 7.53 0.02
C SER A 59 -1.47 7.30 -1.46
N ALA A 60 -0.61 6.53 -2.12
CA ALA A 60 -0.82 6.12 -3.51
C ALA A 60 -1.76 4.89 -3.63
N ALA A 61 -2.44 4.51 -2.57
CA ALA A 61 -3.36 3.38 -2.57
C ALA A 61 -4.44 3.52 -3.64
N PRO A 62 -4.64 2.50 -4.51
CA PRO A 62 -5.61 2.57 -5.60
C PRO A 62 -7.05 2.27 -5.17
N THR A 63 -7.25 1.76 -3.96
CA THR A 63 -8.57 1.38 -3.43
C THR A 63 -8.66 1.67 -1.94
N ALA A 64 -9.88 1.75 -1.40
CA ALA A 64 -10.11 1.88 0.03
C ALA A 64 -9.49 0.72 0.84
N ARG A 65 -9.54 -0.50 0.30
CA ARG A 65 -8.91 -1.69 0.92
C ARG A 65 -7.39 -1.52 1.03
N ALA A 66 -6.73 -1.08 -0.04
CA ALA A 66 -5.29 -0.83 -0.02
C ALA A 66 -4.93 0.35 0.91
N TYR A 67 -5.81 1.35 1.02
CA TYR A 67 -5.61 2.50 1.90
C TYR A 67 -5.57 2.12 3.39
N ARG A 68 -6.21 1.00 3.79
CA ARG A 68 -6.18 0.52 5.19
C ARG A 68 -4.75 0.43 5.73
N GLN A 69 -3.82 -0.06 4.92
CA GLN A 69 -2.40 -0.14 5.30
C GLN A 69 -1.81 1.24 5.64
N SER A 70 -2.10 2.25 4.81
CA SER A 70 -1.62 3.62 5.03
C SER A 70 -2.23 4.23 6.30
N GLY A 71 -3.54 4.05 6.51
CA GLY A 71 -4.25 4.56 7.70
C GLY A 71 -3.78 3.89 8.99
N ALA A 72 -3.68 2.56 9.00
CA ALA A 72 -3.20 1.81 10.15
C ALA A 72 -1.73 2.14 10.50
N SER A 73 -0.84 2.21 9.50
CA SER A 73 0.56 2.59 9.72
C SER A 73 0.70 4.01 10.27
N HIS A 74 -0.17 4.93 9.85
CA HIS A 74 -0.22 6.29 10.37
C HIS A 74 -0.54 6.29 11.88
N LEU A 75 -1.56 5.54 12.28
CA LEU A 75 -1.95 5.41 13.69
C LEU A 75 -0.87 4.74 14.54
N TYR A 76 -0.24 3.68 14.02
CA TYR A 76 0.86 2.98 14.71
C TYR A 76 2.06 3.91 14.93
N GLY A 77 2.39 4.74 13.96
CA GLY A 77 3.50 5.70 14.10
C GLY A 77 3.24 6.78 15.13
N LEU A 78 1.98 7.25 15.26
CA LEU A 78 1.60 8.27 16.23
C LEU A 78 1.46 7.73 17.66
N HIS A 79 1.13 6.45 17.78
CA HIS A 79 0.77 5.82 19.06
C HIS A 79 1.61 4.57 19.33
N ALA A 80 2.90 4.58 18.96
CA ALA A 80 3.80 3.42 19.08
C ALA A 80 3.92 2.89 20.52
N ASP A 81 3.82 3.77 21.51
CA ASP A 81 3.82 3.45 22.95
C ASP A 81 2.54 2.73 23.39
N ARG A 82 1.44 2.94 22.67
CA ARG A 82 0.13 2.36 22.93
C ARG A 82 -0.18 1.10 22.13
N ILE A 83 0.68 0.75 21.20
CA ILE A 83 0.52 -0.49 20.45
C ILE A 83 0.84 -1.68 21.36
N TYR A 84 -0.06 -2.64 21.41
CA TYR A 84 0.18 -3.91 22.09
C TYR A 84 1.20 -4.70 21.25
N LYS A 85 2.28 -5.13 21.88
CA LYS A 85 3.37 -5.85 21.18
C LYS A 85 3.18 -7.35 21.33
N GLY A 86 3.38 -8.07 20.24
CA GLY A 86 3.16 -9.51 20.19
C GLY A 86 1.71 -9.88 19.97
N LYS A 87 1.43 -11.17 20.00
CA LYS A 87 0.07 -11.67 19.80
C LYS A 87 -0.87 -11.23 20.91
N MET A 88 -2.07 -10.81 20.53
CA MET A 88 -3.10 -10.44 21.48
C MET A 88 -3.62 -11.67 22.26
N PRO A 89 -3.99 -11.51 23.55
CA PRO A 89 -4.61 -12.61 24.29
C PRO A 89 -6.00 -12.93 23.73
N PRO A 90 -6.53 -14.15 23.95
CA PRO A 90 -7.81 -14.58 23.38
C PRO A 90 -9.01 -13.80 23.91
N LEU A 91 -8.89 -13.22 25.11
CA LEU A 91 -9.94 -12.39 25.72
C LEU A 91 -9.53 -10.92 25.68
N LEU A 92 -10.09 -10.19 24.73
CA LEU A 92 -9.93 -8.75 24.60
C LEU A 92 -10.93 -8.00 25.49
N TYR A 93 -10.52 -6.86 26.02
CA TYR A 93 -11.41 -5.99 26.79
C TYR A 93 -12.52 -5.40 25.92
N ALA A 94 -12.16 -4.95 24.70
CA ALA A 94 -13.14 -4.44 23.75
C ALA A 94 -12.72 -4.72 22.30
N ILE A 95 -13.71 -4.93 21.45
CA ILE A 95 -13.53 -5.04 19.99
C ILE A 95 -14.56 -4.13 19.34
N GLY A 96 -14.10 -3.26 18.43
CA GLY A 96 -14.98 -2.37 17.71
C GLY A 96 -14.58 -2.23 16.24
N VAL A 97 -15.54 -1.93 15.37
CA VAL A 97 -15.31 -1.65 13.95
C VAL A 97 -15.76 -0.24 13.65
N LEU A 98 -14.83 0.58 13.19
CA LEU A 98 -15.04 2.00 12.94
C LEU A 98 -14.76 2.34 11.48
N ASN A 99 -15.66 3.09 10.88
CA ASN A 99 -15.49 3.79 9.61
C ASN A 99 -15.02 5.22 9.86
N VAL A 100 -13.96 5.62 9.19
CA VAL A 100 -13.42 6.98 9.23
C VAL A 100 -13.49 7.56 7.83
N GLU A 101 -14.33 8.57 7.62
CA GLU A 101 -14.38 9.28 6.35
C GLU A 101 -13.24 10.31 6.28
N ILE A 102 -12.42 10.19 5.24
CA ILE A 102 -11.23 11.02 5.03
C ILE A 102 -11.35 11.68 3.66
N ASN A 103 -11.21 12.99 3.62
CA ASN A 103 -11.27 13.76 2.39
C ASN A 103 -9.94 13.69 1.60
N GLN A 104 -9.93 14.32 0.43
CA GLN A 104 -8.80 14.33 -0.51
C GLN A 104 -7.49 14.91 0.06
N VAL A 105 -7.57 15.73 1.13
CA VAL A 105 -6.41 16.32 1.79
C VAL A 105 -6.06 15.64 3.12
N GLY A 106 -6.70 14.52 3.44
CA GLY A 106 -6.41 13.72 4.63
C GLY A 106 -7.20 14.12 5.89
N ILE A 107 -8.09 15.11 5.82
CA ILE A 107 -8.88 15.52 6.97
C ILE A 107 -9.99 14.51 7.25
N VAL A 108 -10.13 14.13 8.51
CA VAL A 108 -11.25 13.31 9.00
C VAL A 108 -12.51 14.17 9.02
N THR A 109 -13.53 13.73 8.28
CA THR A 109 -14.80 14.46 8.14
C THR A 109 -15.94 13.83 8.94
N ARG A 110 -15.87 12.50 9.16
CA ARG A 110 -16.91 11.77 9.88
C ARG A 110 -16.37 10.50 10.51
N LEU A 111 -16.94 10.12 11.64
CA LEU A 111 -16.76 8.83 12.30
C LEU A 111 -18.11 8.11 12.34
N ASP A 112 -18.11 6.84 11.96
CA ASP A 112 -19.30 6.02 11.94
C ASP A 112 -18.99 4.61 12.44
N TRP A 113 -19.59 4.25 13.58
CA TRP A 113 -19.37 2.94 14.18
C TRP A 113 -20.22 1.87 13.50
N MET A 114 -19.58 0.97 12.74
CA MET A 114 -20.24 -0.25 12.28
C MET A 114 -20.55 -1.17 13.46
N ARG A 115 -19.63 -1.25 14.42
CA ARG A 115 -19.79 -2.02 15.66
C ARG A 115 -19.05 -1.31 16.80
N ALA A 116 -19.79 -0.61 17.64
CA ALA A 116 -19.25 -0.01 18.85
C ALA A 116 -19.22 -1.02 20.01
N PRO A 117 -18.17 -1.09 20.83
CA PRO A 117 -18.12 -1.88 22.05
C PRO A 117 -18.97 -1.22 23.14
N ARG A 118 -20.27 -1.45 23.13
CA ARG A 118 -21.26 -0.79 24.01
C ARG A 118 -21.02 -1.00 25.50
N HIS A 119 -20.33 -2.06 25.88
CA HIS A 119 -19.94 -2.34 27.27
C HIS A 119 -18.75 -1.53 27.76
N ALA A 120 -18.05 -0.82 26.86
CA ALA A 120 -16.85 -0.03 27.15
C ALA A 120 -16.95 1.36 26.49
N PRO A 121 -17.88 2.22 26.92
CA PRO A 121 -18.06 3.56 26.31
C PRO A 121 -16.82 4.46 26.42
N GLU A 122 -16.00 4.25 27.46
CA GLU A 122 -14.71 4.95 27.61
C GLU A 122 -13.71 4.58 26.49
N VAL A 123 -13.74 3.31 26.02
CA VAL A 123 -12.93 2.87 24.88
C VAL A 123 -13.44 3.51 23.57
N VAL A 124 -14.76 3.61 23.41
CA VAL A 124 -15.36 4.32 22.27
C VAL A 124 -14.86 5.76 22.21
N ALA A 125 -15.01 6.49 23.32
CA ALA A 125 -14.58 7.89 23.41
C ALA A 125 -13.07 8.05 23.15
N GLU A 126 -12.27 7.13 23.68
CA GLU A 126 -10.81 7.19 23.51
C GLU A 126 -10.39 6.89 22.06
N ILE A 127 -10.99 5.92 21.38
CA ILE A 127 -10.72 5.64 19.97
C ILE A 127 -11.10 6.87 19.11
N GLU A 128 -12.24 7.48 19.35
CA GLU A 128 -12.63 8.70 18.63
C GLU A 128 -11.64 9.84 18.86
N ARG A 129 -11.16 10.01 20.10
CA ARG A 129 -10.13 10.98 20.43
C ARG A 129 -8.83 10.73 19.69
N ILE A 130 -8.38 9.46 19.65
CA ILE A 130 -7.18 9.02 18.92
C ILE A 130 -7.30 9.39 17.43
N ILE A 131 -8.43 9.04 16.80
CA ILE A 131 -8.66 9.33 15.38
C ILE A 131 -8.69 10.83 15.09
N LYS A 132 -9.38 11.60 15.91
CA LYS A 132 -9.46 13.06 15.74
C LYS A 132 -8.08 13.70 15.89
N ALA A 133 -7.29 13.27 16.86
CA ALA A 133 -5.92 13.73 17.07
C ALA A 133 -4.95 13.31 15.96
N ALA A 134 -5.21 12.19 15.31
CA ALA A 134 -4.41 11.69 14.19
C ALA A 134 -4.69 12.40 12.86
N SER A 135 -5.72 13.23 12.78
CA SER A 135 -5.99 14.05 11.59
C SER A 135 -4.95 15.16 11.46
N PRO A 136 -4.36 15.38 10.26
CA PRO A 136 -4.69 14.76 8.98
C PRO A 136 -3.99 13.40 8.75
N PHE A 137 -4.74 12.48 8.17
CA PHE A 137 -4.24 11.20 7.66
C PHE A 137 -3.49 11.35 6.34
N PRO A 138 -2.76 10.33 5.84
CA PRO A 138 -2.17 10.38 4.51
C PRO A 138 -3.22 10.67 3.44
N ALA A 139 -3.00 11.71 2.64
CA ALA A 139 -3.95 12.15 1.63
C ALA A 139 -4.18 11.05 0.57
N PRO A 140 -5.43 10.64 0.30
CA PRO A 140 -5.74 9.56 -0.64
C PRO A 140 -5.72 10.06 -2.10
N VAL A 141 -4.52 10.40 -2.61
CA VAL A 141 -4.32 11.12 -3.89
C VAL A 141 -4.85 10.41 -5.11
N ARG A 142 -4.97 9.08 -5.10
CA ARG A 142 -5.46 8.33 -6.26
C ARG A 142 -6.98 8.14 -6.27
N ILE A 143 -7.61 8.19 -5.12
CA ILE A 143 -9.04 7.90 -4.97
C ILE A 143 -9.83 9.10 -4.48
N GLY A 144 -9.16 10.22 -4.19
CA GLY A 144 -9.73 11.52 -3.86
C GLY A 144 -10.31 11.59 -2.45
N LYS A 145 -11.18 10.69 -2.07
CA LYS A 145 -11.73 10.50 -0.72
C LYS A 145 -11.82 9.03 -0.39
N VAL A 146 -11.81 8.68 0.88
CA VAL A 146 -11.85 7.29 1.30
C VAL A 146 -12.63 7.12 2.60
N VAL A 147 -13.31 5.97 2.72
CA VAL A 147 -13.76 5.45 4.00
C VAL A 147 -12.71 4.43 4.45
N TYR A 148 -11.95 4.80 5.47
CA TYR A 148 -11.00 3.91 6.14
C TYR A 148 -11.73 3.13 7.21
N THR A 149 -11.82 1.82 7.03
CA THR A 149 -12.47 0.90 7.97
C THR A 149 -11.42 0.02 8.63
N ASP A 150 -11.41 -0.04 9.96
CA ASP A 150 -10.57 -0.99 10.67
C ASP A 150 -11.25 -1.53 11.92
N THR A 151 -10.78 -2.72 12.37
CA THR A 151 -11.19 -3.32 13.62
C THR A 151 -10.17 -3.00 14.70
N TRP A 152 -10.65 -2.40 15.77
CA TRP A 152 -9.87 -2.07 16.97
C TRP A 152 -9.91 -3.23 17.95
N LEU A 153 -8.77 -3.80 18.23
CA LEU A 153 -8.55 -4.86 19.20
C LEU A 153 -7.97 -4.23 20.46
N TRP A 154 -8.80 -4.06 21.51
CA TRP A 154 -8.43 -3.30 22.70
C TRP A 154 -8.15 -4.23 23.88
N HIS A 155 -6.96 -4.11 24.45
CA HIS A 155 -6.52 -4.84 25.62
C HIS A 155 -6.85 -4.06 26.92
N LYS A 156 -7.06 -4.77 28.00
CA LYS A 156 -7.37 -4.18 29.34
C LYS A 156 -6.29 -3.22 29.87
N SER A 157 -5.07 -3.27 29.35
CA SER A 157 -3.99 -2.33 29.70
C SER A 157 -4.13 -0.96 29.02
N GLY A 158 -5.14 -0.73 28.18
CA GLY A 158 -5.28 0.48 27.37
C GLY A 158 -4.45 0.47 26.10
N LYS A 159 -3.74 -0.61 25.81
CA LYS A 159 -3.04 -0.83 24.53
C LYS A 159 -3.95 -1.49 23.53
N PHE A 160 -3.67 -1.29 22.24
CA PHE A 160 -4.50 -1.81 21.16
C PHE A 160 -3.68 -2.33 19.99
N GLN A 161 -4.32 -3.08 19.13
CA GLN A 161 -3.90 -3.36 17.76
C GLN A 161 -5.05 -3.05 16.79
N LEU A 162 -4.71 -2.79 15.55
CA LEU A 162 -5.66 -2.71 14.43
C LEU A 162 -5.57 -4.02 13.65
N ASP A 163 -6.72 -4.56 13.24
CA ASP A 163 -6.78 -5.82 12.49
C ASP A 163 -5.90 -5.79 11.24
N THR A 164 -5.80 -4.64 10.58
CA THR A 164 -4.95 -4.45 9.40
C THR A 164 -3.47 -4.73 9.66
N LEU A 165 -2.97 -4.50 10.89
CA LEU A 165 -1.56 -4.67 11.29
C LEU A 165 -1.41 -5.57 12.53
N THR A 166 -2.39 -6.41 12.81
CA THR A 166 -2.35 -7.30 13.98
C THR A 166 -1.27 -8.36 13.83
N GLU A 167 -0.65 -8.71 14.95
CA GLU A 167 0.26 -9.86 15.07
C GLU A 167 -0.51 -11.17 15.34
N GLY A 168 -1.84 -11.11 15.32
CA GLY A 168 -2.74 -12.23 15.57
C GLY A 168 -3.08 -12.42 17.06
N GLN A 169 -3.73 -13.52 17.36
CA GLN A 169 -4.08 -13.93 18.73
C GLN A 169 -3.37 -15.23 19.10
N THR A 170 -3.17 -15.44 20.41
CA THR A 170 -2.61 -16.69 20.95
C THR A 170 -3.68 -17.75 21.11
#